data_5cf2dc175ec42aa211be01c52d9c127a
#
_entry.id   5cf2dc175ec42aa211be01c52d9c127a
#
_cell.length_a   1.000
_cell.length_b   1.000
_cell.length_c   1.000
_cell.angle_alpha   90.00
_cell.angle_beta   90.00
_cell.angle_gamma   90.00
#
_symmetry.space_group_name_H-M   'P 1'
#
loop_
_entity.id
_entity.type
_entity.pdbx_description
1 polymer ?
#
loop_
_entity_poly.entity_id
_entity_poly.type
_entity_poly.pdbx_seq_one_letter_code
_entity_poly.pdbx_strand_id
1 'polypeptide(L)'
;MKISKRHLLNYSILVPYLLLSVLGLIVVYSTTSASLIQEGKSAFQLVRNQGLFWIVSLLLIAVIYKLKLGFLRNERLLFIVMFAELVLLALARLIGIPINGAYGWIKVGPITVQPAEYLKIIIIWYLAQRFSKQQEEIAVYDFQVLTQNQWFPRSFNDWRFVLLVMIGSLAIFPDLGNATILFLVALLMYSISGIAHRWFATILGVLTSLSFVSLTTIKFIGVDKFSKIPVFGYVAKRFSAFFNPFDDVAGAGHQLANSYYAMVNGGWFGLGLGNSIEKRGYLPEAHTDFVFSIVIEEFGFVGASLILALLFFLILRIILVGVRAKNPFNSMVAIGIGGMILIQVFVNIGGISGLIPSTGVTFPFLSQGGNSLLVLSVAIAFVLNIDASEKRAKLYREYEAQL
;
A
#
# COMPACT_ATOMS: atom_id res chain seq x y z
N MET A 1 34.83 -19.33 5.49
CA MET A 1 33.71 -20.05 4.78
C MET A 1 32.89 -19.06 3.95
N LYS A 2 32.62 -19.29 2.65
CA LYS A 2 31.83 -18.36 1.81
C LYS A 2 30.40 -18.86 1.74
N ILE A 3 29.52 -18.35 2.65
CA ILE A 3 28.12 -18.76 2.70
C ILE A 3 27.36 -18.11 1.54
N SER A 4 26.81 -18.93 0.64
CA SER A 4 26.03 -18.46 -0.51
C SER A 4 24.61 -18.03 -0.08
N LYS A 5 24.14 -16.87 -0.53
CA LYS A 5 22.77 -16.40 -0.28
C LYS A 5 21.69 -17.37 -0.80
N ARG A 6 22.01 -18.22 -1.80
CA ARG A 6 21.05 -19.14 -2.42
C ARG A 6 20.40 -20.09 -1.42
N HIS A 7 21.15 -20.55 -0.40
CA HIS A 7 20.66 -21.45 0.65
C HIS A 7 19.92 -20.75 1.79
N LEU A 8 19.85 -19.41 1.77
CA LEU A 8 19.23 -18.60 2.82
C LEU A 8 17.88 -18.01 2.42
N LEU A 9 17.33 -18.44 1.27
CA LEU A 9 16.06 -17.93 0.75
C LEU A 9 14.90 -18.31 1.69
N ASN A 10 14.07 -17.33 1.99
CA ASN A 10 12.93 -17.52 2.90
C ASN A 10 11.68 -17.94 2.14
N TYR A 11 11.47 -19.24 2.03
CA TYR A 11 10.29 -19.81 1.36
C TYR A 11 8.98 -19.44 2.03
N SER A 12 8.96 -19.18 3.35
CA SER A 12 7.73 -18.78 4.04
C SER A 12 7.26 -17.35 3.70
N ILE A 13 8.06 -16.60 2.95
CA ILE A 13 7.67 -15.31 2.33
C ILE A 13 7.43 -15.50 0.84
N LEU A 14 8.36 -16.19 0.15
CA LEU A 14 8.30 -16.32 -1.29
C LEU A 14 7.09 -17.12 -1.76
N VAL A 15 6.77 -18.25 -1.10
CA VAL A 15 5.65 -19.11 -1.53
C VAL A 15 4.29 -18.43 -1.36
N PRO A 16 3.93 -17.83 -0.20
CA PRO A 16 2.69 -17.07 -0.09
C PRO A 16 2.58 -15.90 -1.08
N TYR A 17 3.69 -15.17 -1.32
CA TYR A 17 3.72 -14.13 -2.34
C TYR A 17 3.39 -14.68 -3.74
N LEU A 18 4.01 -15.80 -4.14
CA LEU A 18 3.74 -16.43 -5.44
C LEU A 18 2.28 -16.89 -5.54
N LEU A 19 1.77 -17.54 -4.51
CA LEU A 19 0.37 -18.00 -4.48
C LEU A 19 -0.61 -16.82 -4.62
N LEU A 20 -0.42 -15.76 -3.84
CA LEU A 20 -1.28 -14.57 -3.90
C LEU A 20 -1.18 -13.86 -5.24
N SER A 21 0.02 -13.70 -5.80
CA SER A 21 0.21 -13.02 -7.08
C SER A 21 -0.32 -13.81 -8.27
N VAL A 22 -0.23 -15.15 -8.26
CA VAL A 22 -0.85 -16.03 -9.27
C VAL A 22 -2.38 -15.99 -9.14
N LEU A 23 -2.90 -16.05 -7.90
CA LEU A 23 -4.33 -15.89 -7.65
C LEU A 23 -4.82 -14.53 -8.16
N GLY A 24 -4.03 -13.46 -7.99
CA GLY A 24 -4.31 -12.13 -8.53
C GLY A 24 -4.47 -12.14 -10.05
N LEU A 25 -3.65 -12.89 -10.80
CA LEU A 25 -3.81 -13.03 -12.26
C LEU A 25 -5.15 -13.70 -12.61
N ILE A 26 -5.55 -14.74 -11.86
CA ILE A 26 -6.83 -15.43 -12.04
C ILE A 26 -8.01 -14.49 -11.76
N VAL A 27 -7.94 -13.75 -10.64
CA VAL A 27 -8.97 -12.78 -10.24
C VAL A 27 -9.08 -11.65 -11.25
N VAL A 28 -7.96 -11.11 -11.74
CA VAL A 28 -7.97 -10.07 -12.80
C VAL A 28 -8.63 -10.60 -14.08
N TYR A 29 -8.36 -11.84 -14.48
CA TYR A 29 -9.06 -12.45 -15.60
C TYR A 29 -10.57 -12.54 -15.34
N SER A 30 -10.96 -13.06 -14.19
CA SER A 30 -12.36 -13.22 -13.83
C SER A 30 -13.10 -11.88 -13.86
N THR A 31 -12.53 -10.84 -13.25
CA THR A 31 -13.17 -9.52 -13.09
C THR A 31 -13.23 -8.70 -14.37
N THR A 32 -12.37 -8.95 -15.37
CA THR A 32 -12.24 -8.10 -16.56
C THR A 32 -12.70 -8.75 -17.85
N SER A 33 -12.75 -10.09 -17.92
CA SER A 33 -13.04 -10.81 -19.17
C SER A 33 -14.41 -10.47 -19.75
N ALA A 34 -15.46 -10.39 -18.93
CA ALA A 34 -16.82 -10.15 -19.39
C ALA A 34 -16.97 -8.72 -19.97
N SER A 35 -16.48 -7.70 -19.30
CA SER A 35 -16.53 -6.30 -19.77
C SER A 35 -15.72 -6.09 -21.05
N LEU A 36 -14.52 -6.69 -21.14
CA LEU A 36 -13.68 -6.59 -22.34
C LEU A 36 -14.35 -7.25 -23.55
N ILE A 37 -15.02 -8.41 -23.38
CA ILE A 37 -15.76 -9.07 -24.45
C ILE A 37 -16.93 -8.18 -24.92
N GLN A 38 -17.68 -7.57 -24.00
CA GLN A 38 -18.76 -6.65 -24.33
C GLN A 38 -18.26 -5.42 -25.10
N GLU A 39 -17.05 -4.94 -24.82
CA GLU A 39 -16.39 -3.86 -25.55
C GLU A 39 -15.77 -4.31 -26.89
N GLY A 40 -15.90 -5.56 -27.29
CA GLY A 40 -15.28 -6.11 -28.50
C GLY A 40 -13.76 -6.29 -28.41
N LYS A 41 -13.21 -6.28 -27.21
CA LYS A 41 -11.77 -6.45 -26.92
C LYS A 41 -11.45 -7.88 -26.55
N SER A 42 -10.16 -8.23 -26.58
CA SER A 42 -9.70 -9.55 -26.11
C SER A 42 -9.88 -9.68 -24.61
N ALA A 43 -10.55 -10.76 -24.14
CA ALA A 43 -10.70 -11.09 -22.72
C ALA A 43 -9.38 -11.19 -21.96
N PHE A 44 -8.28 -11.47 -22.66
CA PHE A 44 -6.95 -11.62 -22.08
C PHE A 44 -6.12 -10.31 -22.06
N GLN A 45 -6.64 -9.20 -22.53
CA GLN A 45 -5.86 -7.97 -22.71
C GLN A 45 -5.25 -7.47 -21.39
N LEU A 46 -6.06 -7.34 -20.34
CA LEU A 46 -5.58 -6.83 -19.05
C LEU A 46 -4.76 -7.87 -18.30
N VAL A 47 -5.12 -9.15 -18.38
CA VAL A 47 -4.33 -10.24 -17.77
C VAL A 47 -2.96 -10.36 -18.42
N ARG A 48 -2.85 -10.20 -19.74
CA ARG A 48 -1.56 -10.21 -20.44
C ARG A 48 -0.67 -9.06 -19.92
N ASN A 49 -1.22 -7.87 -19.78
CA ASN A 49 -0.48 -6.74 -19.23
C ASN A 49 -0.04 -6.99 -17.77
N GLN A 50 -0.95 -7.48 -16.93
CA GLN A 50 -0.65 -7.85 -15.54
C GLN A 50 0.41 -8.96 -15.47
N GLY A 51 0.34 -9.95 -16.37
CA GLY A 51 1.31 -11.03 -16.49
C GLY A 51 2.72 -10.56 -16.88
N LEU A 52 2.81 -9.56 -17.76
CA LEU A 52 4.09 -8.90 -18.08
C LEU A 52 4.68 -8.21 -16.84
N PHE A 53 3.87 -7.46 -16.10
CA PHE A 53 4.31 -6.87 -14.83
C PHE A 53 4.72 -7.93 -13.80
N TRP A 54 4.01 -9.06 -13.73
CA TRP A 54 4.35 -10.18 -12.87
C TRP A 54 5.69 -10.81 -13.22
N ILE A 55 5.99 -11.06 -14.50
CA ILE A 55 7.29 -11.56 -14.96
C ILE A 55 8.41 -10.57 -14.61
N VAL A 56 8.22 -9.28 -14.90
CA VAL A 56 9.18 -8.23 -14.54
C VAL A 56 9.40 -8.20 -13.02
N SER A 57 8.35 -8.35 -12.23
CA SER A 57 8.40 -8.43 -10.77
C SER A 57 9.27 -9.59 -10.28
N LEU A 58 9.12 -10.79 -10.86
CA LEU A 58 9.94 -11.95 -10.52
C LEU A 58 11.41 -11.74 -10.87
N LEU A 59 11.70 -11.13 -12.01
CA LEU A 59 13.06 -10.75 -12.40
C LEU A 59 13.66 -9.73 -11.42
N LEU A 60 12.90 -8.71 -11.03
CA LEU A 60 13.35 -7.73 -10.04
C LEU A 60 13.61 -8.37 -8.67
N ILE A 61 12.76 -9.30 -8.21
CA ILE A 61 13.01 -10.06 -6.98
C ILE A 61 14.34 -10.81 -7.09
N ALA A 62 14.58 -11.51 -8.19
CA ALA A 62 15.82 -12.26 -8.39
C ALA A 62 17.08 -11.36 -8.45
N VAL A 63 16.98 -10.18 -9.06
CA VAL A 63 18.07 -9.20 -9.14
C VAL A 63 18.33 -8.58 -7.77
N ILE A 64 17.30 -8.01 -7.13
CA ILE A 64 17.41 -7.32 -5.83
C ILE A 64 17.90 -8.29 -4.75
N TYR A 65 17.46 -9.54 -4.75
CA TYR A 65 17.92 -10.55 -3.81
C TYR A 65 19.43 -10.77 -3.85
N LYS A 66 20.05 -10.65 -5.05
CA LYS A 66 21.50 -10.82 -5.22
C LYS A 66 22.30 -9.58 -4.86
N LEU A 67 21.72 -8.41 -4.84
CA LEU A 67 22.41 -7.15 -4.57
C LEU A 67 22.95 -7.10 -3.12
N LYS A 68 23.98 -6.29 -2.91
CA LYS A 68 24.47 -5.98 -1.56
C LYS A 68 23.56 -4.90 -0.95
N LEU A 69 23.05 -5.11 0.28
CA LEU A 69 22.18 -4.13 0.95
C LEU A 69 22.82 -2.76 1.21
N GLY A 70 24.13 -2.66 1.06
CA GLY A 70 24.87 -1.39 1.24
C GLY A 70 24.36 -0.24 0.38
N PHE A 71 23.77 -0.52 -0.78
CA PHE A 71 23.20 0.53 -1.64
C PHE A 71 22.00 1.24 -0.98
N LEU A 72 21.18 0.52 -0.21
CA LEU A 72 20.04 1.12 0.53
C LEU A 72 20.48 2.06 1.66
N ARG A 73 21.75 1.97 2.09
CA ARG A 73 22.31 2.85 3.13
C ARG A 73 22.98 4.10 2.55
N ASN A 74 23.04 4.22 1.22
CA ASN A 74 23.66 5.35 0.55
C ASN A 74 22.70 6.54 0.51
N GLU A 75 22.98 7.58 1.29
CA GLU A 75 22.17 8.80 1.34
C GLU A 75 22.09 9.54 0.01
N ARG A 76 23.17 9.55 -0.75
CA ARG A 76 23.18 10.22 -2.07
C ARG A 76 22.23 9.52 -3.03
N LEU A 77 22.22 8.18 -3.02
CA LEU A 77 21.30 7.41 -3.85
C LEU A 77 19.85 7.67 -3.43
N LEU A 78 19.57 7.65 -2.13
CA LEU A 78 18.24 7.95 -1.62
C LEU A 78 17.78 9.34 -2.05
N PHE A 79 18.64 10.36 -1.89
CA PHE A 79 18.30 11.72 -2.30
C PHE A 79 18.01 11.83 -3.81
N ILE A 80 18.81 11.16 -4.65
CA ILE A 80 18.56 11.10 -6.11
C ILE A 80 17.21 10.45 -6.40
N VAL A 81 16.89 9.33 -5.75
CA VAL A 81 15.61 8.62 -5.94
C VAL A 81 14.44 9.50 -5.49
N MET A 82 14.54 10.16 -4.33
CA MET A 82 13.51 11.09 -3.84
C MET A 82 13.30 12.26 -4.79
N PHE A 83 14.38 12.85 -5.30
CA PHE A 83 14.29 13.96 -6.25
C PHE A 83 13.66 13.51 -7.58
N ALA A 84 14.09 12.36 -8.09
CA ALA A 84 13.50 11.77 -9.31
C ALA A 84 12.00 11.50 -9.13
N GLU A 85 11.60 11.02 -7.96
CA GLU A 85 10.19 10.77 -7.64
C GLU A 85 9.37 12.08 -7.59
N LEU A 86 9.88 13.13 -6.98
CA LEU A 86 9.22 14.45 -7.00
C LEU A 86 9.09 15.01 -8.42
N VAL A 87 10.10 14.80 -9.27
CA VAL A 87 10.02 15.15 -10.69
C VAL A 87 8.96 14.34 -11.41
N LEU A 88 8.89 13.02 -11.16
CA LEU A 88 7.84 12.16 -11.74
C LEU A 88 6.44 12.58 -11.28
N LEU A 89 6.26 12.92 -10.02
CA LEU A 89 5.00 13.48 -9.52
C LEU A 89 4.64 14.78 -10.26
N ALA A 90 5.57 15.72 -10.36
CA ALA A 90 5.35 16.97 -11.09
C ALA A 90 4.99 16.71 -12.58
N LEU A 91 5.69 15.79 -13.24
CA LEU A 91 5.39 15.39 -14.62
C LEU A 91 4.00 14.76 -14.72
N ALA A 92 3.61 13.89 -13.77
CA ALA A 92 2.27 13.31 -13.74
C ALA A 92 1.18 14.39 -13.68
N ARG A 93 1.46 15.51 -13.01
CA ARG A 93 0.53 16.65 -12.96
C ARG A 93 0.46 17.44 -14.27
N LEU A 94 1.60 17.63 -14.95
CA LEU A 94 1.70 18.49 -16.11
C LEU A 94 1.24 17.78 -17.41
N ILE A 95 1.63 16.51 -17.58
CA ILE A 95 1.40 15.73 -18.82
C ILE A 95 0.62 14.44 -18.58
N GLY A 96 0.19 14.18 -17.35
CA GLY A 96 -0.53 12.96 -17.00
C GLY A 96 -1.94 12.91 -17.58
N ILE A 97 -2.45 11.69 -17.72
CA ILE A 97 -3.82 11.45 -18.13
C ILE A 97 -4.73 11.39 -16.89
N PRO A 98 -5.91 12.03 -16.94
CA PRO A 98 -6.88 11.89 -15.86
C PRO A 98 -7.52 10.51 -15.91
N ILE A 99 -7.47 9.79 -14.79
CA ILE A 99 -8.22 8.55 -14.56
C ILE A 99 -9.10 8.79 -13.35
N ASN A 100 -10.41 8.62 -13.50
CA ASN A 100 -11.40 8.88 -12.44
C ASN A 100 -11.27 10.28 -11.78
N GLY A 101 -10.87 11.29 -12.58
CA GLY A 101 -10.73 12.67 -12.12
C GLY A 101 -9.40 13.00 -11.40
N ALA A 102 -8.50 12.03 -11.22
CA ALA A 102 -7.18 12.26 -10.65
C ALA A 102 -6.09 12.25 -11.74
N TYR A 103 -5.18 13.23 -11.68
CA TYR A 103 -4.03 13.36 -12.61
C TYR A 103 -2.79 12.70 -11.97
N GLY A 104 -2.78 11.41 -11.85
CA GLY A 104 -1.71 10.68 -11.15
C GLY A 104 -0.94 9.67 -12.02
N TRP A 105 -1.23 9.59 -13.34
CA TRP A 105 -0.67 8.57 -14.22
C TRP A 105 0.06 9.17 -15.42
N ILE A 106 1.26 8.69 -15.67
CA ILE A 106 2.06 9.03 -16.86
C ILE A 106 1.95 7.86 -17.83
N LYS A 107 1.51 8.12 -19.06
CA LYS A 107 1.49 7.10 -20.11
C LYS A 107 2.84 7.02 -20.79
N VAL A 108 3.47 5.86 -20.73
CA VAL A 108 4.75 5.58 -21.40
C VAL A 108 4.54 4.39 -22.35
N GLY A 109 4.22 4.67 -23.61
CA GLY A 109 3.84 3.65 -24.58
C GLY A 109 2.59 2.89 -24.16
N PRO A 110 2.62 1.55 -24.08
CA PRO A 110 1.48 0.73 -23.65
C PRO A 110 1.28 0.67 -22.12
N ILE A 111 2.21 1.23 -21.35
CA ILE A 111 2.25 1.13 -19.89
C ILE A 111 1.89 2.48 -19.27
N THR A 112 1.18 2.45 -18.15
CA THR A 112 0.95 3.62 -17.29
C THR A 112 1.81 3.50 -16.04
N VAL A 113 2.50 4.57 -15.67
CA VAL A 113 3.29 4.67 -14.44
C VAL A 113 2.54 5.57 -13.47
N GLN A 114 2.35 5.09 -12.23
CA GLN A 114 1.75 5.86 -11.13
C GLN A 114 2.81 6.15 -10.06
N PRO A 115 3.39 7.35 -10.04
CA PRO A 115 4.45 7.70 -9.09
C PRO A 115 4.06 7.51 -7.63
N ALA A 116 2.82 7.81 -7.26
CA ALA A 116 2.32 7.64 -5.89
C ALA A 116 2.53 6.22 -5.32
N GLU A 117 2.58 5.19 -6.16
CA GLU A 117 2.86 3.82 -5.73
C GLU A 117 4.31 3.65 -5.25
N TYR A 118 5.27 4.21 -5.98
CA TYR A 118 6.71 4.12 -5.66
C TYR A 118 7.04 4.90 -4.39
N LEU A 119 6.34 6.00 -4.15
CA LEU A 119 6.54 6.87 -2.99
C LEU A 119 6.37 6.12 -1.67
N LYS A 120 5.53 5.08 -1.61
CA LYS A 120 5.31 4.25 -0.42
C LYS A 120 6.62 3.59 0.08
N ILE A 121 7.38 2.97 -0.83
CA ILE A 121 8.67 2.36 -0.48
C ILE A 121 9.72 3.43 -0.19
N ILE A 122 9.72 4.51 -0.95
CA ILE A 122 10.70 5.59 -0.79
C ILE A 122 10.56 6.24 0.60
N ILE A 123 9.35 6.48 1.08
CA ILE A 123 9.11 7.02 2.43
C ILE A 123 9.59 6.03 3.51
N ILE A 124 9.29 4.73 3.37
CA ILE A 124 9.78 3.72 4.31
C ILE A 124 11.31 3.73 4.33
N TRP A 125 11.95 3.76 3.16
CA TRP A 125 13.40 3.78 3.03
C TRP A 125 13.99 5.05 3.68
N TYR A 126 13.43 6.22 3.38
CA TYR A 126 13.87 7.51 3.93
C TYR A 126 13.78 7.55 5.45
N LEU A 127 12.61 7.20 6.01
CA LEU A 127 12.39 7.24 7.45
C LEU A 127 13.24 6.18 8.17
N ALA A 128 13.37 4.98 7.60
CA ALA A 128 14.24 3.94 8.15
C ALA A 128 15.70 4.42 8.22
N GLN A 129 16.19 5.10 7.16
CA GLN A 129 17.55 5.63 7.15
C GLN A 129 17.71 6.78 8.16
N ARG A 130 16.72 7.64 8.30
CA ARG A 130 16.77 8.77 9.22
C ARG A 130 16.72 8.33 10.67
N PHE A 131 15.74 7.49 11.03
CA PHE A 131 15.50 7.10 12.42
C PHE A 131 16.52 6.06 12.92
N SER A 132 16.95 5.12 12.07
CA SER A 132 17.95 4.13 12.49
C SER A 132 19.30 4.72 12.91
N LYS A 133 19.65 5.91 12.43
CA LYS A 133 20.89 6.61 12.83
C LYS A 133 20.79 7.25 14.20
N GLN A 134 19.59 7.59 14.64
CA GLN A 134 19.34 8.31 15.88
C GLN A 134 18.67 7.43 16.93
N GLN A 135 18.59 6.11 16.70
CA GLN A 135 17.80 5.20 17.54
C GLN A 135 18.28 5.18 19.00
N GLU A 136 19.58 5.21 19.23
CA GLU A 136 20.15 5.25 20.61
C GLU A 136 19.79 6.56 21.30
N GLU A 137 19.88 7.68 20.60
CA GLU A 137 19.50 8.99 21.13
C GLU A 137 17.99 9.09 21.37
N ILE A 138 17.18 8.56 20.47
CA ILE A 138 15.71 8.51 20.61
C ILE A 138 15.32 7.69 21.83
N ALA A 139 16.00 6.58 22.10
CA ALA A 139 15.72 5.74 23.26
C ALA A 139 15.98 6.46 24.59
N VAL A 140 16.90 7.44 24.62
CA VAL A 140 17.25 8.22 25.83
C VAL A 140 16.44 9.52 25.92
N TYR A 141 16.37 10.28 24.85
CA TYR A 141 15.79 11.63 24.83
C TYR A 141 14.40 11.71 24.19
N ASP A 142 13.88 10.56 23.72
CA ASP A 142 12.52 10.38 23.19
C ASP A 142 12.17 11.37 22.07
N PHE A 143 11.00 11.97 22.14
CA PHE A 143 10.45 12.92 21.21
C PHE A 143 11.34 14.13 20.90
N GLN A 144 12.14 14.58 21.85
CA GLN A 144 12.99 15.75 21.73
C GLN A 144 14.05 15.63 20.62
N VAL A 145 14.62 14.42 20.43
CA VAL A 145 15.58 14.14 19.35
C VAL A 145 14.92 14.29 17.99
N LEU A 146 13.73 13.72 17.84
CA LEU A 146 13.01 13.72 16.56
C LEU A 146 12.52 15.10 16.16
N THR A 147 12.20 15.95 17.11
CA THR A 147 11.69 17.31 16.87
C THR A 147 12.77 18.38 17.02
N GLN A 148 13.99 18.02 17.45
CA GLN A 148 15.06 18.97 17.75
C GLN A 148 14.59 20.09 18.71
N ASN A 149 13.76 19.75 19.69
CA ASN A 149 13.08 20.68 20.62
C ASN A 149 12.23 21.77 19.93
N GLN A 150 11.75 21.53 18.74
CA GLN A 150 10.98 22.51 17.96
C GLN A 150 9.71 21.90 17.38
N TRP A 151 8.59 22.60 17.51
CA TRP A 151 7.30 22.19 16.97
C TRP A 151 7.25 22.22 15.43
N PHE A 152 7.88 23.22 14.82
CA PHE A 152 7.90 23.41 13.37
C PHE A 152 9.29 23.13 12.79
N PRO A 153 9.36 22.52 11.59
CA PRO A 153 10.62 22.30 10.90
C PRO A 153 11.27 23.64 10.51
N ARG A 154 12.54 23.84 10.88
CA ARG A 154 13.32 25.04 10.52
C ARG A 154 14.17 24.88 9.26
N SER A 155 14.36 23.66 8.80
CA SER A 155 15.24 23.34 7.68
C SER A 155 14.52 22.48 6.67
N PHE A 156 14.82 22.68 5.39
CA PHE A 156 14.37 21.80 4.31
C PHE A 156 14.87 20.34 4.46
N ASN A 157 15.87 20.11 5.29
CA ASN A 157 16.40 18.78 5.60
C ASN A 157 15.72 18.11 6.82
N ASP A 158 14.75 18.76 7.43
CA ASP A 158 13.95 18.16 8.51
C ASP A 158 13.02 17.10 7.91
N TRP A 159 13.00 15.92 8.51
CA TRP A 159 12.19 14.80 8.03
C TRP A 159 10.68 15.13 7.98
N ARG A 160 10.20 15.98 8.88
CA ARG A 160 8.81 16.46 8.91
C ARG A 160 8.48 17.32 7.69
N PHE A 161 9.40 18.20 7.30
CA PHE A 161 9.24 19.01 6.10
C PHE A 161 9.23 18.14 4.83
N VAL A 162 10.15 17.18 4.74
CA VAL A 162 10.20 16.23 3.62
C VAL A 162 8.91 15.45 3.51
N LEU A 163 8.38 14.91 4.63
CA LEU A 163 7.09 14.22 4.64
C LEU A 163 5.94 15.14 4.21
N LEU A 164 5.91 16.39 4.72
CA LEU A 164 4.88 17.35 4.35
C LEU A 164 4.89 17.63 2.85
N VAL A 165 6.06 17.79 2.25
CA VAL A 165 6.18 17.96 0.79
C VAL A 165 5.72 16.72 0.03
N MET A 166 6.16 15.52 0.44
CA MET A 166 5.82 14.27 -0.25
C MET A 166 4.33 13.92 -0.13
N ILE A 167 3.76 13.98 1.08
CA ILE A 167 2.34 13.68 1.30
C ILE A 167 1.47 14.83 0.75
N GLY A 168 1.89 16.07 0.97
CA GLY A 168 1.18 17.25 0.46
C GLY A 168 1.11 17.31 -1.06
N SER A 169 2.15 16.84 -1.77
CA SER A 169 2.09 16.73 -3.22
C SER A 169 0.93 15.84 -3.69
N LEU A 170 0.65 14.73 -3.01
CA LEU A 170 -0.47 13.84 -3.35
C LEU A 170 -1.84 14.45 -3.04
N ALA A 171 -1.94 15.29 -2.01
CA ALA A 171 -3.18 16.01 -1.72
C ALA A 171 -3.53 17.02 -2.83
N ILE A 172 -2.52 17.63 -3.47
CA ILE A 172 -2.69 18.53 -4.64
C ILE A 172 -3.20 17.75 -5.87
N PHE A 173 -2.91 16.45 -5.96
CA PHE A 173 -3.32 15.58 -7.07
C PHE A 173 -4.65 14.85 -6.86
N PRO A 174 -5.51 15.23 -5.97
CA PRO A 174 -6.55 14.59 -5.18
C PRO A 174 -6.44 13.05 -5.06
N ASP A 175 -5.21 12.53 -4.87
CA ASP A 175 -4.98 11.12 -4.56
C ASP A 175 -4.96 10.91 -3.04
N LEU A 176 -6.12 11.10 -2.43
CA LEU A 176 -6.29 11.00 -0.98
C LEU A 176 -6.06 9.58 -0.44
N GLY A 177 -6.31 8.57 -1.27
CA GLY A 177 -6.08 7.17 -0.90
C GLY A 177 -4.61 6.91 -0.61
N ASN A 178 -3.74 7.21 -1.57
CA ASN A 178 -2.29 7.06 -1.36
C ASN A 178 -1.76 8.03 -0.31
N ALA A 179 -2.26 9.27 -0.22
CA ALA A 179 -1.87 10.21 0.83
C ALA A 179 -2.19 9.66 2.23
N THR A 180 -3.35 9.05 2.42
CA THR A 180 -3.75 8.40 3.68
C THR A 180 -2.83 7.23 4.03
N ILE A 181 -2.51 6.36 3.06
CA ILE A 181 -1.57 5.25 3.29
C ILE A 181 -0.20 5.79 3.70
N LEU A 182 0.33 6.78 2.97
CA LEU A 182 1.64 7.36 3.29
C LEU A 182 1.69 8.00 4.67
N PHE A 183 0.62 8.69 5.06
CA PHE A 183 0.50 9.26 6.40
C PHE A 183 0.50 8.17 7.48
N LEU A 184 -0.30 7.12 7.31
CA LEU A 184 -0.35 6.00 8.26
C LEU A 184 0.98 5.21 8.31
N VAL A 185 1.64 5.04 7.16
CA VAL A 185 2.98 4.44 7.10
C VAL A 185 4.01 5.32 7.81
N ALA A 186 3.98 6.63 7.61
CA ALA A 186 4.87 7.55 8.32
C ALA A 186 4.64 7.51 9.84
N LEU A 187 3.38 7.45 10.28
CA LEU A 187 3.02 7.29 11.68
C LEU A 187 3.52 5.95 12.26
N LEU A 188 3.38 4.86 11.50
CA LEU A 188 3.94 3.57 11.88
C LEU A 188 5.45 3.65 12.02
N MET A 189 6.16 4.20 11.02
CA MET A 189 7.62 4.36 11.05
C MET A 189 8.09 5.20 12.23
N TYR A 190 7.35 6.26 12.55
CA TYR A 190 7.57 7.07 13.74
C TYR A 190 7.41 6.23 15.02
N SER A 191 6.37 5.40 15.10
CA SER A 191 6.09 4.56 16.26
C SER A 191 7.17 3.50 16.53
N ILE A 192 7.75 2.93 15.46
CA ILE A 192 8.82 1.91 15.58
C ILE A 192 10.22 2.52 15.67
N SER A 193 10.35 3.85 15.68
CA SER A 193 11.66 4.53 15.78
C SER A 193 12.34 4.39 17.12
N GLY A 194 11.62 3.92 18.15
CA GLY A 194 12.11 3.78 19.53
C GLY A 194 11.52 4.79 20.50
N ILE A 195 10.56 5.61 20.07
CA ILE A 195 9.85 6.55 20.95
C ILE A 195 9.03 5.80 22.01
N ALA A 196 8.81 6.44 23.16
CA ALA A 196 7.95 5.89 24.19
C ALA A 196 6.52 5.66 23.68
N HIS A 197 5.94 4.49 23.97
CA HIS A 197 4.60 4.08 23.52
C HIS A 197 3.49 5.07 23.91
N ARG A 198 3.67 5.86 24.96
CA ARG A 198 2.74 6.92 25.37
C ARG A 198 2.51 7.95 24.25
N TRP A 199 3.56 8.34 23.52
CA TRP A 199 3.45 9.29 22.41
C TRP A 199 2.67 8.72 21.25
N PHE A 200 2.90 7.44 20.94
CA PHE A 200 2.10 6.74 19.93
C PHE A 200 0.61 6.72 20.32
N ALA A 201 0.30 6.31 21.57
CA ALA A 201 -1.06 6.27 22.08
C ALA A 201 -1.73 7.67 22.06
N THR A 202 -0.98 8.73 22.43
CA THR A 202 -1.48 10.11 22.38
C THR A 202 -1.79 10.55 20.95
N ILE A 203 -0.86 10.33 20.00
CA ILE A 203 -1.07 10.71 18.60
C ILE A 203 -2.25 9.93 18.01
N LEU A 204 -2.33 8.63 18.26
CA LEU A 204 -3.46 7.81 17.80
C LEU A 204 -4.78 8.29 18.39
N GLY A 205 -4.82 8.61 19.69
CA GLY A 205 -6.00 9.15 20.35
C GLY A 205 -6.45 10.50 19.78
N VAL A 206 -5.49 11.40 19.54
CA VAL A 206 -5.78 12.72 18.91
C VAL A 206 -6.30 12.54 17.49
N LEU A 207 -5.68 11.69 16.67
CA LEU A 207 -6.10 11.43 15.29
C LEU A 207 -7.50 10.79 15.24
N THR A 208 -7.76 9.81 16.11
CA THR A 208 -9.08 9.16 16.20
C THR A 208 -10.16 10.15 16.63
N SER A 209 -9.87 10.98 17.64
CA SER A 209 -10.78 12.02 18.09
C SER A 209 -11.05 13.06 17.01
N LEU A 210 -10.01 13.53 16.32
CA LEU A 210 -10.13 14.48 15.21
C LEU A 210 -10.92 13.90 14.03
N SER A 211 -10.69 12.64 13.68
CA SER A 211 -11.46 11.93 12.66
C SER A 211 -12.94 11.81 13.05
N PHE A 212 -13.22 11.43 14.29
CA PHE A 212 -14.60 11.35 14.80
C PHE A 212 -15.30 12.70 14.78
N VAL A 213 -14.63 13.77 15.25
CA VAL A 213 -15.17 15.14 15.22
C VAL A 213 -15.40 15.59 13.77
N SER A 214 -14.47 15.33 12.87
CA SER A 214 -14.61 15.68 11.45
C SER A 214 -15.80 14.97 10.80
N LEU A 215 -15.92 13.65 11.00
CA LEU A 215 -17.02 12.85 10.45
C LEU A 215 -18.38 13.32 10.98
N THR A 216 -18.47 13.55 12.29
CA THR A 216 -19.72 14.06 12.90
C THR A 216 -20.05 15.46 12.40
N THR A 217 -19.06 16.35 12.29
CA THR A 217 -19.25 17.70 11.76
C THR A 217 -19.75 17.66 10.31
N ILE A 218 -19.15 16.85 9.43
CA ILE A 218 -19.59 16.70 8.04
C ILE A 218 -21.03 16.17 7.98
N LYS A 219 -21.38 15.20 8.84
CA LYS A 219 -22.73 14.64 8.92
C LYS A 219 -23.76 15.70 9.33
N PHE A 220 -23.47 16.54 10.34
CA PHE A 220 -24.38 17.57 10.84
C PHE A 220 -24.50 18.79 9.91
N ILE A 221 -23.41 19.24 9.30
CA ILE A 221 -23.43 20.41 8.41
C ILE A 221 -24.07 20.05 7.05
N GLY A 222 -24.04 18.77 6.68
CA GLY A 222 -24.52 18.25 5.41
C GLY A 222 -23.46 18.26 4.33
N VAL A 223 -23.35 17.14 3.61
CA VAL A 223 -22.33 16.92 2.56
C VAL A 223 -22.45 17.92 1.41
N ASP A 224 -23.68 18.41 1.13
CA ASP A 224 -23.95 19.34 0.03
C ASP A 224 -23.25 20.70 0.19
N LYS A 225 -23.03 21.16 1.43
CA LYS A 225 -22.29 22.40 1.66
C LYS A 225 -20.80 22.25 1.33
N PHE A 226 -20.23 21.06 1.59
CA PHE A 226 -18.83 20.75 1.26
C PHE A 226 -18.62 20.53 -0.24
N SER A 227 -19.62 20.04 -0.97
CA SER A 227 -19.53 19.81 -2.42
C SER A 227 -19.33 21.08 -3.23
N LYS A 228 -19.74 22.24 -2.68
CA LYS A 228 -19.58 23.57 -3.32
C LYS A 228 -18.13 24.08 -3.32
N ILE A 229 -17.25 23.48 -2.55
CA ILE A 229 -15.84 23.87 -2.51
C ILE A 229 -15.10 23.05 -3.59
N PRO A 230 -14.45 23.67 -4.59
CA PRO A 230 -13.91 23.00 -5.79
C PRO A 230 -13.00 21.80 -5.50
N VAL A 231 -12.17 21.88 -4.45
CA VAL A 231 -11.26 20.79 -4.05
C VAL A 231 -11.99 19.64 -3.33
N PHE A 232 -13.11 19.93 -2.67
CA PHE A 232 -13.84 18.98 -1.84
C PHE A 232 -15.01 18.26 -2.55
N GLY A 233 -15.36 18.61 -3.76
CA GLY A 233 -16.47 18.00 -4.49
C GLY A 233 -16.32 16.48 -4.69
N TYR A 234 -15.11 16.01 -5.01
CA TYR A 234 -14.81 14.58 -5.10
C TYR A 234 -14.89 13.87 -3.73
N VAL A 235 -14.37 14.51 -2.70
CA VAL A 235 -14.39 14.01 -1.33
C VAL A 235 -15.81 13.96 -0.80
N ALA A 236 -16.60 14.99 -1.06
CA ALA A 236 -18.02 15.08 -0.65
C ALA A 236 -18.83 13.89 -1.20
N LYS A 237 -18.65 13.52 -2.48
CA LYS A 237 -19.34 12.35 -3.06
C LYS A 237 -19.00 11.04 -2.31
N ARG A 238 -17.74 10.84 -1.91
CA ARG A 238 -17.34 9.66 -1.14
C ARG A 238 -17.93 9.65 0.27
N PHE A 239 -18.04 10.82 0.91
CA PHE A 239 -18.70 10.94 2.20
C PHE A 239 -20.22 10.74 2.11
N SER A 240 -20.87 11.24 1.04
CA SER A 240 -22.29 10.97 0.78
C SER A 240 -22.56 9.48 0.65
N ALA A 241 -21.76 8.79 -0.18
CA ALA A 241 -21.84 7.33 -0.33
C ALA A 241 -21.59 6.59 0.99
N PHE A 242 -20.67 7.07 1.82
CA PHE A 242 -20.34 6.46 3.11
C PHE A 242 -21.47 6.58 4.13
N PHE A 243 -22.12 7.75 4.23
CA PHE A 243 -23.18 7.95 5.20
C PHE A 243 -24.49 7.27 4.80
N ASN A 244 -24.86 7.33 3.52
CA ASN A 244 -26.12 6.80 3.01
C ASN A 244 -25.93 6.17 1.62
N PRO A 245 -25.35 4.96 1.53
CA PRO A 245 -25.03 4.33 0.23
C PRO A 245 -26.27 3.96 -0.58
N PHE A 246 -27.44 3.82 0.07
CA PHE A 246 -28.69 3.41 -0.57
C PHE A 246 -29.61 4.59 -0.95
N ASP A 247 -29.31 5.83 -0.55
CA ASP A 247 -30.13 6.99 -0.90
C ASP A 247 -29.97 7.38 -2.39
N ASP A 248 -28.78 7.14 -2.95
CA ASP A 248 -28.47 7.42 -4.35
C ASP A 248 -27.71 6.23 -4.98
N VAL A 249 -28.44 5.13 -5.16
CA VAL A 249 -27.90 3.86 -5.67
C VAL A 249 -27.46 3.98 -7.14
N ALA A 250 -27.96 4.95 -7.89
CA ALA A 250 -27.56 5.19 -9.28
C ALA A 250 -26.40 6.20 -9.41
N GLY A 251 -26.08 6.93 -8.36
CA GLY A 251 -25.06 7.98 -8.34
C GLY A 251 -23.94 7.73 -7.35
N ALA A 252 -23.86 8.56 -6.29
CA ALA A 252 -22.73 8.51 -5.35
C ALA A 252 -22.59 7.17 -4.61
N GLY A 253 -23.72 6.54 -4.24
CA GLY A 253 -23.76 5.25 -3.53
C GLY A 253 -23.55 4.02 -4.40
N HIS A 254 -23.54 4.15 -5.74
CA HIS A 254 -23.56 3.04 -6.69
C HIS A 254 -22.47 1.99 -6.41
N GLN A 255 -21.23 2.42 -6.25
CA GLN A 255 -20.11 1.50 -6.02
C GLN A 255 -20.22 0.75 -4.69
N LEU A 256 -20.59 1.45 -3.61
CA LEU A 256 -20.64 0.85 -2.28
C LEU A 256 -21.86 -0.08 -2.12
N ALA A 257 -23.03 0.30 -2.67
CA ALA A 257 -24.22 -0.54 -2.67
C ALA A 257 -23.97 -1.86 -3.44
N ASN A 258 -23.40 -1.79 -4.65
CA ASN A 258 -23.08 -2.99 -5.44
C ASN A 258 -21.95 -3.82 -4.81
N SER A 259 -21.03 -3.21 -4.08
CA SER A 259 -20.07 -3.93 -3.25
C SER A 259 -20.77 -4.76 -2.16
N TYR A 260 -21.81 -4.22 -1.51
CA TYR A 260 -22.58 -4.97 -0.52
C TYR A 260 -23.38 -6.10 -1.19
N TYR A 261 -23.99 -5.86 -2.36
CA TYR A 261 -24.68 -6.93 -3.10
C TYR A 261 -23.72 -8.06 -3.46
N ALA A 262 -22.52 -7.76 -3.98
CA ALA A 262 -21.51 -8.76 -4.24
C ALA A 262 -21.17 -9.61 -2.99
N MET A 263 -20.93 -8.95 -1.85
CA MET A 263 -20.60 -9.66 -0.61
C MET A 263 -21.75 -10.55 -0.11
N VAL A 264 -23.00 -10.10 -0.24
CA VAL A 264 -24.19 -10.87 0.16
C VAL A 264 -24.44 -12.03 -0.80
N ASN A 265 -24.32 -11.79 -2.12
CA ASN A 265 -24.49 -12.83 -3.14
C ASN A 265 -23.51 -13.99 -2.95
N GLY A 266 -22.28 -13.70 -2.50
CA GLY A 266 -21.27 -14.72 -2.25
C GLY A 266 -21.61 -15.71 -1.16
N GLY A 267 -22.37 -15.32 -0.14
CA GLY A 267 -22.70 -16.19 0.98
C GLY A 267 -21.47 -16.87 1.59
N TRP A 268 -21.63 -18.11 2.06
CA TRP A 268 -20.53 -18.86 2.67
C TRP A 268 -19.53 -19.45 1.69
N PHE A 269 -19.98 -19.95 0.53
CA PHE A 269 -19.17 -20.76 -0.39
C PHE A 269 -18.98 -20.12 -1.78
N GLY A 270 -19.62 -18.99 -2.04
CA GLY A 270 -19.51 -18.25 -3.30
C GLY A 270 -20.35 -18.81 -4.45
N LEU A 271 -20.44 -18.02 -5.50
CA LEU A 271 -21.12 -18.40 -6.76
C LEU A 271 -20.24 -19.24 -7.68
N GLY A 272 -18.98 -19.44 -7.32
CA GLY A 272 -17.96 -20.07 -8.15
C GLY A 272 -17.16 -19.06 -8.98
N LEU A 273 -15.91 -19.43 -9.29
CA LEU A 273 -15.00 -18.60 -10.08
C LEU A 273 -15.60 -18.30 -11.46
N GLY A 274 -15.60 -17.04 -11.83
CA GLY A 274 -16.16 -16.55 -13.09
C GLY A 274 -17.67 -16.27 -13.07
N ASN A 275 -18.38 -16.57 -12.00
CA ASN A 275 -19.85 -16.48 -11.93
C ASN A 275 -20.37 -15.24 -11.18
N SER A 276 -19.51 -14.33 -10.76
CA SER A 276 -19.95 -13.08 -10.14
C SER A 276 -20.96 -12.35 -11.03
N ILE A 277 -21.99 -11.81 -10.43
CA ILE A 277 -23.05 -11.01 -11.06
C ILE A 277 -22.58 -9.56 -11.17
N GLU A 278 -22.05 -9.02 -10.08
CA GLU A 278 -21.73 -7.60 -9.95
C GLU A 278 -20.59 -7.15 -10.88
N LYS A 279 -19.66 -8.04 -11.25
CA LYS A 279 -18.60 -7.73 -12.24
C LYS A 279 -19.11 -7.51 -13.68
N ARG A 280 -20.36 -7.87 -13.98
CA ARG A 280 -20.94 -7.79 -15.33
C ARG A 280 -21.40 -6.36 -15.69
N GLY A 281 -20.81 -5.35 -15.08
CA GLY A 281 -21.08 -3.92 -15.34
C GLY A 281 -21.86 -3.23 -14.23
N TYR A 282 -22.30 -3.97 -13.20
CA TYR A 282 -23.00 -3.39 -12.06
C TYR A 282 -22.04 -2.71 -11.08
N LEU A 283 -20.86 -3.31 -10.81
CA LEU A 283 -19.85 -2.74 -9.92
C LEU A 283 -18.73 -2.10 -10.74
N PRO A 284 -18.67 -0.75 -10.84
CA PRO A 284 -17.52 -0.05 -11.37
C PRO A 284 -16.28 -0.37 -10.54
N GLU A 285 -15.10 -0.37 -11.20
CA GLU A 285 -13.81 -0.65 -10.53
C GLU A 285 -13.76 -2.03 -9.81
N ALA A 286 -14.57 -2.99 -10.25
CA ALA A 286 -14.60 -4.36 -9.75
C ALA A 286 -13.23 -5.07 -9.85
N HIS A 287 -12.36 -4.62 -10.74
CA HIS A 287 -11.03 -5.18 -10.97
C HIS A 287 -9.90 -4.45 -10.25
N THR A 288 -10.17 -3.28 -9.67
CA THR A 288 -9.20 -2.45 -8.95
C THR A 288 -9.53 -2.36 -7.46
N ASP A 289 -10.30 -1.36 -7.07
CA ASP A 289 -10.54 -1.00 -5.66
C ASP A 289 -11.52 -1.96 -4.97
N PHE A 290 -12.49 -2.48 -5.71
CA PHE A 290 -13.54 -3.37 -5.22
C PHE A 290 -13.30 -4.84 -5.55
N VAL A 291 -12.10 -5.21 -5.96
CA VAL A 291 -11.76 -6.58 -6.34
C VAL A 291 -12.06 -7.58 -5.24
N PHE A 292 -11.85 -7.21 -3.97
CA PHE A 292 -12.07 -8.12 -2.86
C PHE A 292 -13.56 -8.42 -2.62
N SER A 293 -14.48 -7.50 -2.97
CA SER A 293 -15.93 -7.78 -2.99
C SER A 293 -16.29 -8.87 -3.98
N ILE A 294 -15.66 -8.85 -5.19
CA ILE A 294 -15.85 -9.90 -6.19
C ILE A 294 -15.20 -11.22 -5.75
N VAL A 295 -14.06 -11.16 -5.04
CA VAL A 295 -13.47 -12.36 -4.43
C VAL A 295 -14.44 -12.99 -3.44
N ILE A 296 -15.13 -12.19 -2.61
CA ILE A 296 -16.17 -12.70 -1.70
C ILE A 296 -17.35 -13.27 -2.50
N GLU A 297 -17.79 -12.61 -3.57
CA GLU A 297 -18.90 -13.10 -4.39
C GLU A 297 -18.58 -14.43 -5.07
N GLU A 298 -17.37 -14.61 -5.59
CA GLU A 298 -16.98 -15.82 -6.31
C GLU A 298 -16.55 -16.98 -5.41
N PHE A 299 -15.79 -16.70 -4.32
CA PHE A 299 -15.22 -17.73 -3.44
C PHE A 299 -15.99 -17.89 -2.12
N GLY A 300 -16.94 -17.01 -1.85
CA GLY A 300 -17.68 -16.96 -0.59
C GLY A 300 -16.85 -16.45 0.59
N PHE A 301 -17.51 -16.33 1.74
CA PHE A 301 -16.85 -15.90 2.97
C PHE A 301 -15.69 -16.83 3.37
N VAL A 302 -15.86 -18.14 3.22
CA VAL A 302 -14.82 -19.14 3.57
C VAL A 302 -13.59 -18.98 2.69
N GLY A 303 -13.78 -18.93 1.35
CA GLY A 303 -12.66 -18.77 0.42
C GLY A 303 -11.94 -17.44 0.56
N ALA A 304 -12.67 -16.34 0.71
CA ALA A 304 -12.12 -15.02 0.98
C ALA A 304 -11.32 -14.97 2.30
N SER A 305 -11.83 -15.62 3.35
CA SER A 305 -11.13 -15.74 4.64
C SER A 305 -9.81 -16.51 4.53
N LEU A 306 -9.76 -17.58 3.74
CA LEU A 306 -8.53 -18.34 3.49
C LEU A 306 -7.49 -17.49 2.74
N ILE A 307 -7.93 -16.69 1.77
CA ILE A 307 -7.06 -15.76 1.04
C ILE A 307 -6.51 -14.68 1.99
N LEU A 308 -7.36 -14.12 2.84
CA LEU A 308 -6.94 -13.18 3.87
C LEU A 308 -5.97 -13.82 4.86
N ALA A 309 -6.22 -15.03 5.30
CA ALA A 309 -5.33 -15.75 6.22
C ALA A 309 -3.94 -15.95 5.59
N LEU A 310 -3.86 -16.30 4.29
CA LEU A 310 -2.60 -16.42 3.57
C LEU A 310 -1.88 -15.07 3.46
N LEU A 311 -2.61 -13.99 3.22
CA LEU A 311 -2.06 -12.63 3.16
C LEU A 311 -1.56 -12.16 4.53
N PHE A 312 -2.33 -12.38 5.60
CA PHE A 312 -1.89 -12.07 6.97
C PHE A 312 -0.71 -12.91 7.40
N PHE A 313 -0.64 -14.19 6.99
CA PHE A 313 0.54 -15.02 7.20
C PHE A 313 1.77 -14.40 6.53
N LEU A 314 1.67 -13.96 5.27
CA LEU A 314 2.76 -13.28 4.57
C LEU A 314 3.20 -12.03 5.33
N ILE A 315 2.26 -11.16 5.72
CA ILE A 315 2.53 -9.92 6.47
C ILE A 315 3.23 -10.24 7.79
N LEU A 316 2.73 -11.21 8.54
CA LEU A 316 3.35 -11.65 9.79
C LEU A 316 4.80 -12.14 9.58
N ARG A 317 5.04 -12.91 8.52
CA ARG A 317 6.40 -13.39 8.19
C ARG A 317 7.34 -12.23 7.85
N ILE A 318 6.87 -11.20 7.15
CA ILE A 318 7.63 -9.99 6.85
C ILE A 318 7.97 -9.22 8.13
N ILE A 319 6.98 -8.99 8.99
CA ILE A 319 7.18 -8.28 10.28
C ILE A 319 8.16 -9.05 11.16
N LEU A 320 8.06 -10.38 11.22
CA LEU A 320 8.98 -11.22 12.00
C LEU A 320 10.43 -11.15 11.49
N VAL A 321 10.68 -10.91 10.21
CA VAL A 321 12.03 -10.62 9.72
C VAL A 321 12.56 -9.33 10.35
N GLY A 322 11.75 -8.28 10.39
CA GLY A 322 12.14 -7.02 11.01
C GLY A 322 12.38 -7.12 12.52
N VAL A 323 11.48 -7.78 13.25
CA VAL A 323 11.60 -7.99 14.70
C VAL A 323 12.87 -8.78 15.06
N ARG A 324 13.28 -9.71 14.21
CA ARG A 324 14.49 -10.55 14.44
C ARG A 324 15.78 -9.92 13.90
N ALA A 325 15.68 -8.88 13.08
CA ALA A 325 16.85 -8.20 12.53
C ALA A 325 17.61 -7.48 13.65
N LYS A 326 18.93 -7.67 13.68
CA LYS A 326 19.80 -6.98 14.64
C LYS A 326 20.19 -5.57 14.19
N ASN A 327 20.17 -5.34 12.88
CA ASN A 327 20.47 -4.03 12.35
C ASN A 327 19.21 -3.15 12.36
N PRO A 328 19.23 -1.97 13.02
CA PRO A 328 18.07 -1.08 13.16
C PRO A 328 17.44 -0.67 11.82
N PHE A 329 18.26 -0.34 10.83
CA PHE A 329 17.78 0.00 9.50
C PHE A 329 17.02 -1.16 8.84
N ASN A 330 17.59 -2.39 8.89
CA ASN A 330 16.95 -3.58 8.34
C ASN A 330 15.62 -3.89 9.05
N SER A 331 15.61 -3.73 10.37
CA SER A 331 14.40 -3.89 11.19
C SER A 331 13.30 -2.94 10.73
N MET A 332 13.59 -1.64 10.67
CA MET A 332 12.63 -0.62 10.30
C MET A 332 12.10 -0.79 8.87
N VAL A 333 12.97 -1.13 7.90
CA VAL A 333 12.52 -1.37 6.52
C VAL A 333 11.57 -2.56 6.46
N ALA A 334 11.91 -3.68 7.10
CA ALA A 334 11.06 -4.87 7.04
C ALA A 334 9.72 -4.66 7.77
N ILE A 335 9.70 -4.06 8.97
CA ILE A 335 8.46 -3.75 9.70
C ILE A 335 7.63 -2.71 8.93
N GLY A 336 8.28 -1.68 8.36
CA GLY A 336 7.62 -0.67 7.55
C GLY A 336 6.92 -1.26 6.32
N ILE A 337 7.56 -2.19 5.62
CA ILE A 337 6.98 -2.89 4.47
C ILE A 337 5.80 -3.77 4.91
N GLY A 338 5.95 -4.57 5.96
CA GLY A 338 4.86 -5.40 6.48
C GLY A 338 3.66 -4.56 6.93
N GLY A 339 3.94 -3.45 7.62
CA GLY A 339 2.90 -2.50 8.06
C GLY A 339 2.24 -1.76 6.92
N MET A 340 2.98 -1.37 5.88
CA MET A 340 2.42 -0.76 4.66
C MET A 340 1.39 -1.69 4.00
N ILE A 341 1.73 -2.97 3.82
CA ILE A 341 0.81 -3.96 3.24
C ILE A 341 -0.41 -4.13 4.14
N LEU A 342 -0.22 -4.22 5.45
CA LEU A 342 -1.29 -4.33 6.44
C LEU A 342 -2.25 -3.13 6.38
N ILE A 343 -1.71 -1.91 6.38
CA ILE A 343 -2.48 -0.67 6.27
C ILE A 343 -3.28 -0.66 4.96
N GLN A 344 -2.67 -1.05 3.85
CA GLN A 344 -3.33 -1.09 2.55
C GLN A 344 -4.51 -2.08 2.53
N VAL A 345 -4.37 -3.25 3.16
CA VAL A 345 -5.45 -4.22 3.34
C VAL A 345 -6.60 -3.63 4.16
N PHE A 346 -6.30 -3.03 5.32
CA PHE A 346 -7.32 -2.44 6.18
C PHE A 346 -8.05 -1.25 5.53
N VAL A 347 -7.33 -0.40 4.81
CA VAL A 347 -7.92 0.74 4.10
C VAL A 347 -8.83 0.27 2.96
N ASN A 348 -8.45 -0.76 2.21
CA ASN A 348 -9.29 -1.31 1.16
C ASN A 348 -10.53 -2.01 1.74
N ILE A 349 -10.36 -2.97 2.67
CA ILE A 349 -11.48 -3.68 3.30
C ILE A 349 -12.41 -2.70 4.02
N GLY A 350 -11.87 -1.73 4.74
CA GLY A 350 -12.65 -0.68 5.40
C GLY A 350 -13.49 0.13 4.40
N GLY A 351 -12.93 0.43 3.23
CA GLY A 351 -13.63 1.15 2.16
C GLY A 351 -14.77 0.35 1.54
N ILE A 352 -14.54 -0.92 1.18
CA ILE A 352 -15.57 -1.76 0.53
C ILE A 352 -16.66 -2.22 1.50
N SER A 353 -16.35 -2.31 2.80
CA SER A 353 -17.30 -2.66 3.86
C SER A 353 -18.05 -1.46 4.46
N GLY A 354 -17.71 -0.23 4.05
CA GLY A 354 -18.31 0.97 4.59
C GLY A 354 -17.93 1.28 6.04
N LEU A 355 -16.81 0.75 6.55
CA LEU A 355 -16.25 1.15 7.85
C LEU A 355 -15.56 2.52 7.79
N ILE A 356 -15.00 2.84 6.62
CA ILE A 356 -14.42 4.14 6.29
C ILE A 356 -14.90 4.58 4.90
N PRO A 357 -14.85 5.87 4.56
CA PRO A 357 -15.12 6.32 3.20
C PRO A 357 -14.19 5.62 2.20
N SER A 358 -14.71 5.20 1.05
CA SER A 358 -13.92 4.52 0.02
C SER A 358 -12.77 5.41 -0.44
N THR A 359 -11.56 4.86 -0.52
CA THR A 359 -10.34 5.63 -0.77
C THR A 359 -9.78 5.46 -2.18
N GLY A 360 -10.22 4.45 -2.94
CA GLY A 360 -9.68 4.13 -4.26
C GLY A 360 -8.33 3.42 -4.20
N VAL A 361 -8.05 2.74 -3.09
CA VAL A 361 -6.81 2.00 -2.88
C VAL A 361 -6.97 0.57 -3.34
N THR A 362 -6.05 0.08 -4.16
CA THR A 362 -6.04 -1.29 -4.66
C THR A 362 -5.78 -2.30 -3.55
N PHE A 363 -6.37 -3.50 -3.65
CA PHE A 363 -6.09 -4.61 -2.72
C PHE A 363 -4.75 -5.27 -3.07
N PRO A 364 -3.84 -5.49 -2.10
CA PRO A 364 -2.51 -6.03 -2.36
C PRO A 364 -2.53 -7.37 -3.09
N PHE A 365 -1.73 -7.49 -4.14
CA PHE A 365 -1.51 -8.67 -5.00
C PHE A 365 -2.72 -9.13 -5.82
N LEU A 366 -3.97 -8.81 -5.46
CA LEU A 366 -5.17 -9.31 -6.14
C LEU A 366 -5.74 -8.34 -7.16
N SER A 367 -5.62 -7.02 -6.93
CA SER A 367 -6.14 -6.00 -7.84
C SER A 367 -5.39 -5.95 -9.16
N GLN A 368 -6.09 -5.56 -10.21
CA GLN A 368 -5.47 -5.12 -11.44
C GLN A 368 -4.72 -3.81 -11.19
N GLY A 369 -3.41 -3.87 -11.23
CA GLY A 369 -2.54 -2.72 -10.97
C GLY A 369 -1.07 -3.09 -11.15
N GLY A 370 -0.57 -2.95 -12.39
CA GLY A 370 0.82 -3.33 -12.69
C GLY A 370 1.84 -2.60 -11.83
N ASN A 371 1.64 -1.29 -11.56
CA ASN A 371 2.52 -0.51 -10.69
C ASN A 371 2.48 -1.00 -9.23
N SER A 372 1.28 -1.24 -8.69
CA SER A 372 1.12 -1.73 -7.32
C SER A 372 1.79 -3.09 -7.14
N LEU A 373 1.56 -4.03 -8.08
CA LEU A 373 2.21 -5.33 -8.06
C LEU A 373 3.75 -5.21 -8.11
N LEU A 374 4.28 -4.36 -8.98
CA LEU A 374 5.72 -4.14 -9.14
C LEU A 374 6.33 -3.56 -7.86
N VAL A 375 5.71 -2.55 -7.28
CA VAL A 375 6.15 -1.91 -6.02
C VAL A 375 6.12 -2.90 -4.87
N LEU A 376 5.03 -3.64 -4.69
CA LEU A 376 4.93 -4.68 -3.65
C LEU A 376 5.97 -5.78 -3.85
N SER A 377 6.27 -6.15 -5.10
CA SER A 377 7.30 -7.15 -5.41
C SER A 377 8.71 -6.67 -5.08
N VAL A 378 9.01 -5.39 -5.35
CA VAL A 378 10.27 -4.74 -4.92
C VAL A 378 10.37 -4.73 -3.39
N ALA A 379 9.27 -4.43 -2.69
CA ALA A 379 9.21 -4.49 -1.24
C ALA A 379 9.51 -5.90 -0.70
N ILE A 380 8.87 -6.92 -1.26
CA ILE A 380 9.15 -8.34 -0.94
C ILE A 380 10.61 -8.68 -1.21
N ALA A 381 11.20 -8.22 -2.31
CA ALA A 381 12.60 -8.46 -2.65
C ALA A 381 13.56 -7.85 -1.61
N PHE A 382 13.26 -6.65 -1.09
CA PHE A 382 14.04 -6.05 -0.01
C PHE A 382 13.97 -6.89 1.27
N VAL A 383 12.78 -7.35 1.65
CA VAL A 383 12.61 -8.19 2.85
C VAL A 383 13.36 -9.52 2.72
N LEU A 384 13.25 -10.20 1.57
CA LEU A 384 13.99 -11.44 1.31
C LEU A 384 15.50 -11.24 1.38
N ASN A 385 15.99 -10.13 0.83
CA ASN A 385 17.41 -9.78 0.88
C ASN A 385 17.88 -9.44 2.29
N ILE A 386 17.07 -8.71 3.07
CA ILE A 386 17.32 -8.40 4.48
C ILE A 386 17.41 -9.68 5.29
N ASP A 387 16.42 -10.58 5.19
CA ASP A 387 16.40 -11.85 5.91
C ASP A 387 17.64 -12.71 5.62
N ALA A 388 18.00 -12.86 4.33
CA ALA A 388 19.19 -13.60 3.94
C ALA A 388 20.50 -12.95 4.46
N SER A 389 20.56 -11.63 4.51
CA SER A 389 21.74 -10.90 4.99
C SER A 389 21.90 -11.01 6.52
N GLU A 390 20.81 -10.92 7.28
CA GLU A 390 20.78 -11.09 8.73
C GLU A 390 21.13 -12.54 9.12
N LYS A 391 20.57 -13.54 8.43
CA LYS A 391 20.92 -14.95 8.63
C LYS A 391 22.40 -15.21 8.35
N ARG A 392 22.93 -14.64 7.27
CA ARG A 392 24.33 -14.76 6.92
C ARG A 392 25.24 -14.14 7.99
N ALA A 393 24.90 -12.94 8.46
CA ALA A 393 25.64 -12.27 9.53
C ALA A 393 25.59 -13.05 10.86
N LYS A 394 24.47 -13.70 11.15
CA LYS A 394 24.34 -14.59 12.31
C LYS A 394 25.29 -15.79 12.23
N LEU A 395 25.28 -16.49 11.11
CA LEU A 395 26.15 -17.66 10.87
C LEU A 395 27.64 -17.31 10.94
N TYR A 396 28.08 -16.13 10.46
CA TYR A 396 29.47 -15.69 10.60
C TYR A 396 29.84 -15.47 12.06
N ARG A 397 29.00 -14.84 12.87
CA ARG A 397 29.25 -14.61 14.31
C ARG A 397 29.32 -15.93 15.08
N GLU A 398 28.46 -16.89 14.76
CA GLU A 398 28.49 -18.21 15.39
C GLU A 398 29.76 -18.98 15.05
N TYR A 399 30.24 -18.86 13.81
CA TYR A 399 31.50 -19.46 13.38
C TYR A 399 32.71 -18.82 14.07
N GLU A 400 32.76 -17.48 14.16
CA GLU A 400 33.85 -16.76 14.86
C GLU A 400 33.86 -17.05 16.36
N ALA A 401 32.74 -17.29 17.00
CA ALA A 401 32.66 -17.65 18.41
C ALA A 401 33.09 -19.10 18.71
N GLN A 402 33.25 -19.95 17.70
CA GLN A 402 33.72 -21.33 17.82
C GLN A 402 35.24 -21.49 17.59
N LEU A 403 35.90 -20.44 17.09
CA LEU A 403 37.34 -20.36 16.87
C LEU A 403 38.04 -19.75 18.10
#